data_c47a2ed76dc5f18b347db2bc5860009d
#
_entry.id   c47a2ed76dc5f18b347db2bc5860009d
#
_cell.length_a   1.000
_cell.length_b   1.000
_cell.length_c   1.000
_cell.angle_alpha   90.00
_cell.angle_beta   90.00
_cell.angle_gamma   90.00
#
_symmetry.space_group_name_H-M   'P 1'
#
loop_
_entity.id
_entity.type
_entity.pdbx_description
1 polymer ?
#
loop_
_entity_poly.entity_id
_entity_poly.type
_entity_poly.pdbx_seq_one_letter_code
_entity_poly.pdbx_strand_id
1 'polypeptide(L)'
;MGWKISRFASSLVSLLRESGTDPAVAADIRLENARDAMLDLLQESLDGKVVRPAVWGKVLYARDIESLWYHRSDVMALLSVHLGENEARRRVTALTPLFKEMQLPRQLRLLDLG
;
A
#
# COMPACT_ATOMS: atom_id res chain seq x y z
N MET A 1 -9.70 -6.86 15.34
CA MET A 1 -9.13 -7.34 14.24
C MET A 1 -7.75 -6.86 14.00
N GLY A 2 -6.81 -7.57 14.39
CA GLY A 2 -5.47 -7.13 14.32
C GLY A 2 -5.04 -7.05 12.88
N TRP A 3 -5.01 -5.91 12.35
CA TRP A 3 -4.53 -5.77 11.03
C TRP A 3 -3.03 -5.76 11.06
N LYS A 4 -2.39 -6.72 10.41
CA LYS A 4 -0.94 -6.83 10.38
C LYS A 4 -0.27 -5.55 9.92
N ILE A 5 -0.95 -4.81 9.07
CA ILE A 5 -0.44 -3.56 8.53
C ILE A 5 -0.08 -2.58 9.63
N SER A 6 -0.96 -2.36 10.60
CA SER A 6 -0.70 -1.35 11.59
C SER A 6 0.47 -1.70 12.48
N ARG A 7 0.61 -2.98 12.84
CA ARG A 7 1.73 -3.39 13.66
C ARG A 7 3.05 -3.29 12.90
N PHE A 8 3.04 -3.69 11.65
CA PHE A 8 4.21 -3.64 10.81
C PHE A 8 4.66 -2.19 10.59
N ALA A 9 3.71 -1.32 10.27
CA ALA A 9 4.01 0.09 10.04
C ALA A 9 4.59 0.75 11.28
N SER A 10 4.08 0.40 12.47
CA SER A 10 4.63 0.95 13.70
C SER A 10 6.08 0.61 13.91
N SER A 11 6.45 -0.63 13.63
CA SER A 11 7.83 -1.06 13.77
C SER A 11 8.75 -0.28 12.86
N LEU A 12 8.34 -0.09 11.62
CA LEU A 12 9.18 0.63 10.66
C LEU A 12 9.30 2.10 10.99
N VAL A 13 8.22 2.71 11.48
CA VAL A 13 8.26 4.10 11.89
C VAL A 13 9.23 4.28 13.05
N SER A 14 9.23 3.36 14.00
CA SER A 14 10.16 3.40 15.12
C SER A 14 11.61 3.33 14.65
N LEU A 15 11.89 2.44 13.72
CA LEU A 15 13.22 2.32 13.16
C LEU A 15 13.68 3.62 12.51
N LEU A 16 12.80 4.24 11.75
CA LEU A 16 13.13 5.48 11.08
C LEU A 16 13.48 6.58 12.07
N ARG A 17 12.72 6.66 13.15
CA ARG A 17 12.96 7.68 14.16
C ARG A 17 14.30 7.48 14.85
N GLU A 18 14.59 6.24 15.17
CA GLU A 18 15.77 5.95 15.97
C GLU A 18 17.05 6.08 15.19
N SER A 19 17.03 5.75 13.94
CA SER A 19 18.27 5.66 13.19
C SER A 19 18.71 6.97 12.56
N GLY A 20 17.87 8.00 12.56
CA GLY A 20 18.21 9.22 11.86
C GLY A 20 18.51 8.93 10.41
N THR A 21 17.68 8.16 9.78
CA THR A 21 17.96 7.44 8.57
C THR A 21 18.16 8.32 7.36
N ASP A 22 19.13 7.93 6.53
CA ASP A 22 19.31 8.45 5.19
C ASP A 22 18.00 8.47 4.43
N PRO A 23 17.67 9.54 3.71
CA PRO A 23 16.42 9.59 2.93
C PRO A 23 16.23 8.44 1.96
N ALA A 24 17.30 7.93 1.36
CA ALA A 24 17.20 6.81 0.44
C ALA A 24 16.77 5.54 1.16
N VAL A 25 17.32 5.29 2.33
CA VAL A 25 16.95 4.13 3.13
C VAL A 25 15.50 4.27 3.63
N ALA A 26 15.13 5.47 4.03
CA ALA A 26 13.76 5.74 4.47
C ALA A 26 12.77 5.46 3.35
N ALA A 27 13.11 5.85 2.12
CA ALA A 27 12.25 5.60 0.97
C ALA A 27 12.10 4.11 0.71
N ASP A 28 13.17 3.35 0.83
CA ASP A 28 13.13 1.90 0.64
C ASP A 28 12.24 1.23 1.68
N ILE A 29 12.34 1.67 2.92
CA ILE A 29 11.52 1.12 3.99
C ILE A 29 10.04 1.41 3.74
N ARG A 30 9.73 2.63 3.31
CA ARG A 30 8.35 2.98 3.00
C ARG A 30 7.81 2.16 1.85
N LEU A 31 8.63 1.95 0.83
CA LEU A 31 8.23 1.14 -0.30
C LEU A 31 7.89 -0.28 0.13
N GLU A 32 8.76 -0.89 0.91
CA GLU A 32 8.53 -2.26 1.34
C GLU A 32 7.34 -2.37 2.29
N ASN A 33 7.16 -1.37 3.13
CA ASN A 33 6.00 -1.34 4.03
C ASN A 33 4.70 -1.25 3.23
N ALA A 34 4.65 -0.39 2.24
CA ALA A 34 3.47 -0.24 1.41
C ALA A 34 3.23 -1.50 0.57
N ARG A 35 4.30 -2.08 0.04
CA ARG A 35 4.20 -3.31 -0.74
C ARG A 35 3.60 -4.43 0.10
N ASP A 36 4.15 -4.65 1.28
CA ASP A 36 3.67 -5.71 2.15
C ASP A 36 2.22 -5.50 2.54
N ALA A 37 1.83 -4.27 2.81
CA ALA A 37 0.46 -3.96 3.15
C ALA A 37 -0.49 -4.29 2.02
N MET A 38 -0.11 -3.96 0.79
CA MET A 38 -0.95 -4.26 -0.36
C MET A 38 -1.05 -5.76 -0.63
N LEU A 39 0.06 -6.47 -0.48
CA LEU A 39 0.05 -7.93 -0.65
C LEU A 39 -0.79 -8.59 0.43
N ASP A 40 -0.67 -8.14 1.66
CA ASP A 40 -1.49 -8.67 2.75
C ASP A 40 -2.98 -8.40 2.50
N LEU A 41 -3.29 -7.21 2.03
CA LEU A 41 -4.66 -6.86 1.71
C LEU A 41 -5.23 -7.80 0.65
N LEU A 42 -4.46 -8.04 -0.40
CA LEU A 42 -4.89 -8.94 -1.45
C LEU A 42 -5.09 -10.35 -0.93
N GLN A 43 -4.14 -10.84 -0.15
CA GLN A 43 -4.21 -12.19 0.36
C GLN A 43 -5.41 -12.38 1.28
N GLU A 44 -5.63 -11.46 2.19
CA GLU A 44 -6.74 -11.57 3.13
C GLU A 44 -8.08 -11.38 2.44
N SER A 45 -8.13 -10.48 1.50
CA SER A 45 -9.41 -10.18 0.83
C SER A 45 -9.85 -11.28 -0.11
N LEU A 46 -8.90 -11.92 -0.77
CA LEU A 46 -9.23 -12.98 -1.73
C LEU A 46 -9.34 -14.34 -1.07
N ASP A 47 -8.67 -14.54 0.03
CA ASP A 47 -8.80 -15.73 0.87
C ASP A 47 -8.80 -17.03 0.07
N GLY A 48 -7.81 -17.17 -0.81
CA GLY A 48 -7.67 -18.38 -1.60
C GLY A 48 -8.58 -18.51 -2.79
N LYS A 49 -9.50 -17.56 -2.99
CA LYS A 49 -10.43 -17.63 -4.10
C LYS A 49 -9.75 -17.39 -5.43
N VAL A 50 -8.70 -16.62 -5.42
CA VAL A 50 -7.91 -16.35 -6.62
C VAL A 50 -6.47 -16.62 -6.27
N VAL A 51 -5.85 -17.50 -7.06
CA VAL A 51 -4.47 -17.89 -6.81
C VAL A 51 -3.55 -16.92 -7.52
N ARG A 52 -3.09 -15.90 -6.97
CA ARG A 52 -2.15 -14.96 -7.56
C ARG A 52 -2.68 -14.24 -8.78
N PRO A 53 -3.59 -13.30 -8.57
CA PRO A 53 -4.09 -12.49 -9.68
C PRO A 53 -2.98 -11.65 -10.30
N ALA A 54 -3.23 -11.14 -11.51
CA ALA A 54 -2.24 -10.35 -12.23
C ALA A 54 -1.72 -9.16 -11.40
N VAL A 55 -2.60 -8.55 -10.62
CA VAL A 55 -2.21 -7.39 -9.82
C VAL A 55 -1.19 -7.77 -8.75
N TRP A 56 -1.18 -9.03 -8.32
CA TRP A 56 -0.19 -9.50 -7.34
C TRP A 56 1.23 -9.24 -7.85
N GLY A 57 1.49 -9.64 -9.11
CA GLY A 57 2.80 -9.41 -9.69
C GLY A 57 3.12 -7.95 -9.84
N LYS A 58 2.13 -7.14 -10.20
CA LYS A 58 2.35 -5.70 -10.32
C LYS A 58 2.81 -5.08 -9.00
N VAL A 59 2.17 -5.49 -7.90
CA VAL A 59 2.54 -5.01 -6.59
C VAL A 59 3.90 -5.58 -6.16
N LEU A 60 4.10 -6.87 -6.38
CA LEU A 60 5.31 -7.54 -5.96
C LEU A 60 6.57 -6.95 -6.61
N TYR A 61 6.46 -6.59 -7.88
CA TYR A 61 7.61 -6.10 -8.63
C TYR A 61 7.64 -4.59 -8.83
N ALA A 62 6.79 -3.85 -8.16
CA ALA A 62 6.81 -2.40 -8.23
C ALA A 62 8.15 -1.89 -7.70
N ARG A 63 8.76 -0.98 -8.42
CA ARG A 63 10.09 -0.49 -8.09
C ARG A 63 10.09 0.72 -7.19
N ASP A 64 8.99 1.43 -7.15
CA ASP A 64 8.89 2.62 -6.34
C ASP A 64 7.48 2.77 -5.82
N ILE A 65 7.35 3.67 -4.88
CA ILE A 65 6.11 3.83 -4.17
C ILE A 65 5.04 4.49 -5.04
N GLU A 66 5.44 5.26 -6.03
CA GLU A 66 4.50 5.83 -6.97
C GLU A 66 3.81 4.76 -7.80
N SER A 67 4.56 3.75 -8.21
CA SER A 67 3.98 2.61 -8.93
C SER A 67 2.94 1.91 -8.07
N LEU A 68 3.25 1.72 -6.78
CA LEU A 68 2.28 1.12 -5.88
C LEU A 68 1.04 1.99 -5.76
N TRP A 69 1.22 3.29 -5.68
CA TRP A 69 0.09 4.22 -5.61
C TRP A 69 -0.84 4.03 -6.80
N TYR A 70 -0.25 3.91 -7.99
CA TYR A 70 -1.06 3.72 -9.20
C TYR A 70 -1.72 2.34 -9.24
N HIS A 71 -1.05 1.32 -8.73
CA HIS A 71 -1.64 -0.03 -8.71
C HIS A 71 -2.81 -0.14 -7.74
N ARG A 72 -3.02 0.85 -6.89
CA ARG A 72 -4.18 0.92 -6.01
C ARG A 72 -5.48 0.74 -6.79
N SER A 73 -5.56 1.31 -7.97
CA SER A 73 -6.75 1.20 -8.82
C SER A 73 -7.01 -0.24 -9.23
N ASP A 74 -5.95 -0.95 -9.57
CA ASP A 74 -6.08 -2.35 -9.96
C ASP A 74 -6.52 -3.20 -8.78
N VAL A 75 -5.98 -2.92 -7.60
CA VAL A 75 -6.38 -3.61 -6.38
C VAL A 75 -7.86 -3.33 -6.10
N MET A 76 -8.26 -2.08 -6.22
CA MET A 76 -9.65 -1.69 -6.01
C MET A 76 -10.58 -2.42 -6.95
N ALA A 77 -10.23 -2.50 -8.22
CA ALA A 77 -11.06 -3.16 -9.21
C ALA A 77 -11.23 -4.64 -8.88
N LEU A 78 -10.13 -5.30 -8.53
CA LEU A 78 -10.17 -6.71 -8.19
C LEU A 78 -11.01 -6.96 -6.94
N LEU A 79 -10.78 -6.19 -5.90
CA LEU A 79 -11.51 -6.37 -4.65
C LEU A 79 -13.00 -6.05 -4.81
N SER A 80 -13.34 -5.12 -5.69
CA SER A 80 -14.74 -4.79 -5.94
C SER A 80 -15.49 -5.98 -6.49
N VAL A 81 -14.84 -6.78 -7.33
CA VAL A 81 -15.47 -7.97 -7.89
C VAL A 81 -15.75 -8.99 -6.80
N HIS A 82 -14.85 -9.13 -5.84
CA HIS A 82 -14.96 -10.18 -4.82
C HIS A 82 -15.68 -9.75 -3.55
N LEU A 83 -15.60 -8.48 -3.19
CA LEU A 83 -16.14 -8.00 -1.92
C LEU A 83 -17.27 -6.98 -2.07
N GLY A 84 -17.49 -6.49 -3.29
CA GLY A 84 -18.37 -5.38 -3.50
C GLY A 84 -17.62 -4.07 -3.37
N GLU A 85 -18.16 -3.04 -4.03
CA GLU A 85 -17.47 -1.77 -4.16
C GLU A 85 -17.24 -1.06 -2.82
N ASN A 86 -18.24 -1.08 -1.96
CA ASN A 86 -18.12 -0.35 -0.69
C ASN A 86 -17.05 -0.93 0.20
N GLU A 87 -17.01 -2.25 0.31
CA GLU A 87 -16.02 -2.90 1.14
C GLU A 87 -14.62 -2.75 0.54
N ALA A 88 -14.52 -2.90 -0.77
CA ALA A 88 -13.25 -2.72 -1.45
C ALA A 88 -12.71 -1.32 -1.23
N ARG A 89 -13.58 -0.32 -1.38
CA ARG A 89 -13.18 1.06 -1.17
C ARG A 89 -12.68 1.29 0.25
N ARG A 90 -13.37 0.73 1.22
CA ARG A 90 -12.97 0.88 2.62
C ARG A 90 -11.59 0.29 2.86
N ARG A 91 -11.34 -0.89 2.34
CA ARG A 91 -10.06 -1.55 2.54
C ARG A 91 -8.91 -0.86 1.83
N VAL A 92 -9.14 -0.43 0.60
CA VAL A 92 -8.11 0.26 -0.15
C VAL A 92 -7.81 1.63 0.46
N THR A 93 -8.86 2.32 0.90
CA THR A 93 -8.68 3.62 1.54
C THR A 93 -7.83 3.51 2.81
N ALA A 94 -7.92 2.40 3.51
CA ALA A 94 -7.12 2.18 4.70
C ALA A 94 -5.62 2.15 4.41
N LEU A 95 -5.22 1.97 3.16
CA LEU A 95 -3.82 2.01 2.78
C LEU A 95 -3.29 3.43 2.60
N THR A 96 -4.18 4.41 2.45
CA THR A 96 -3.79 5.78 2.13
C THR A 96 -2.73 6.34 3.07
N PRO A 97 -2.83 6.15 4.40
CA PRO A 97 -1.80 6.70 5.29
C PRO A 97 -0.39 6.22 4.99
N LEU A 98 -0.24 5.04 4.42
CA LEU A 98 1.07 4.52 4.07
C LEU A 98 1.72 5.30 2.94
N PHE A 99 0.92 6.04 2.18
CA PHE A 99 1.41 6.81 1.05
C PHE A 99 1.53 8.31 1.35
N LYS A 100 0.93 8.77 2.43
CA LYS A 100 0.91 10.21 2.72
C LYS A 100 2.26 10.78 3.08
N GLU A 101 3.12 9.96 3.65
CA GLU A 101 4.44 10.42 4.07
C GLU A 101 5.44 10.36 2.95
N MET A 102 5.00 9.94 1.78
CA MET A 102 5.88 9.84 0.65
C MET A 102 5.90 11.14 -0.09
N GLN A 103 6.92 11.26 -0.89
CA GLN A 103 6.95 12.33 -1.84
C GLN A 103 6.19 11.94 -3.07
N LEU A 104 4.93 12.23 -3.08
CA LEU A 104 4.11 12.01 -4.25
C LEU A 104 4.54 12.97 -5.35
N PRO A 105 4.30 12.61 -6.62
CA PRO A 105 4.53 13.54 -7.71
C PRO A 105 3.80 14.84 -7.47
N ARG A 106 4.36 15.92 -7.97
CA ARG A 106 3.78 17.24 -7.75
C ARG A 106 2.31 17.30 -8.14
N GLN A 107 1.95 16.66 -9.24
CA GLN A 107 0.57 16.66 -9.70
C GLN A 107 -0.37 16.01 -8.70
N LEU A 108 0.06 14.92 -8.12
CA LEU A 108 -0.78 14.24 -7.13
C LEU A 108 -0.92 15.05 -5.87
N ARG A 109 0.14 15.75 -5.45
CA ARG A 109 0.04 16.61 -4.28
C ARG A 109 -0.91 17.76 -4.51
N LEU A 110 -0.89 18.32 -5.70
CA LEU A 110 -1.81 19.41 -6.04
C LEU A 110 -3.25 18.95 -6.03
N LEU A 111 -3.50 17.74 -6.51
CA LEU A 111 -4.84 17.16 -6.49
C LEU A 111 -5.34 16.96 -5.07
N ASP A 112 -4.45 16.57 -4.18
CA ASP A 112 -4.80 16.40 -2.79
C ASP A 112 -5.19 17.73 -2.13
N LEU A 113 -4.53 18.79 -2.52
CA LEU A 113 -4.79 20.11 -1.97
C LEU A 113 -6.04 20.74 -2.53
N GLY A 114 -6.39 20.36 -3.73
CA GLY A 114 -7.57 20.86 -4.37
C GLY A 114 -8.83 20.19 -3.88
#